data_b73d88b03b7d158d8f5556e8ad38249a
#
_entry.id   b73d88b03b7d158d8f5556e8ad38249a
#
_cell.length_a   1.000
_cell.length_b   1.000
_cell.length_c   1.000
_cell.angle_alpha   90.00
_cell.angle_beta   90.00
_cell.angle_gamma   90.00
#
_symmetry.space_group_name_H-M   'P 1'
#
loop_
_entity.id
_entity.type
_entity.pdbx_description
1 polymer ?
#
loop_
_entity_poly.entity_id
_entity_poly.type
_entity_poly.pdbx_seq_one_letter_code
_entity_poly.pdbx_strand_id
1 'polypeptide(L)'
;VLLDLDHNNLIIMPPKPQVFKTPDGKEFTVRTEWRDYMMATFFSYRNKKDEAEPLIRLPGSIEGQMYDICDCENSTLVVMDHSEQVQIDKCKNCRIFIAACASSIFIRNCENCTFYTSCRQLRLRDVTDSTFYIYSMAEVHIEF
;
A
#
# COMPACT_ATOMS: atom_id res chain seq x y z
N VAL A 1 -18.57 25.72 8.90
CA VAL A 1 -19.37 26.38 9.91
C VAL A 1 -20.71 26.80 9.29
N LEU A 2 -21.78 26.16 9.70
CA LEU A 2 -23.13 26.57 9.36
C LEU A 2 -23.56 27.66 10.33
N LEU A 3 -23.90 28.85 9.81
CA LEU A 3 -24.46 29.93 10.57
C LEU A 3 -25.98 29.85 10.43
N ASP A 4 -26.67 29.61 11.53
CA ASP A 4 -28.14 29.75 11.58
C ASP A 4 -28.44 31.11 12.27
N LEU A 5 -29.15 31.98 11.54
CA LEU A 5 -29.48 33.32 12.00
C LEU A 5 -30.89 33.27 12.57
N ASP A 6 -31.01 33.08 13.87
CA ASP A 6 -32.25 33.38 14.54
C ASP A 6 -32.31 34.88 14.91
N HIS A 7 -33.49 35.47 14.91
CA HIS A 7 -33.75 36.92 14.87
C HIS A 7 -33.02 37.80 15.89
N ASN A 8 -32.25 37.24 16.85
CA ASN A 8 -31.49 38.00 17.83
C ASN A 8 -30.18 37.37 18.34
N ASN A 9 -29.76 36.22 17.85
CA ASN A 9 -28.50 35.60 18.28
C ASN A 9 -27.82 34.80 17.16
N LEU A 10 -26.56 35.08 16.94
CA LEU A 10 -25.69 34.25 16.09
C LEU A 10 -25.42 32.96 16.83
N ILE A 11 -26.08 31.86 16.43
CA ILE A 11 -25.78 30.53 16.97
C ILE A 11 -24.70 29.89 16.07
N ILE A 12 -23.50 29.79 16.59
CA ILE A 12 -22.43 29.01 15.97
C ILE A 12 -22.70 27.54 16.27
N MET A 13 -23.23 26.80 15.30
CA MET A 13 -23.35 25.35 15.43
C MET A 13 -21.97 24.72 15.30
N PRO A 14 -21.59 23.83 16.23
CA PRO A 14 -20.36 23.04 16.04
C PRO A 14 -20.47 22.22 14.77
N PRO A 15 -19.37 22.05 14.00
CA PRO A 15 -19.39 21.22 12.82
C PRO A 15 -19.85 19.81 13.21
N LYS A 16 -20.72 19.21 12.38
CA LYS A 16 -21.12 17.82 12.58
C LYS A 16 -19.88 16.94 12.65
N PRO A 17 -19.81 15.99 13.59
CA PRO A 17 -18.69 15.07 13.68
C PRO A 17 -18.53 14.34 12.34
N GLN A 18 -17.34 14.40 11.78
CA GLN A 18 -17.03 13.72 10.53
C GLN A 18 -16.86 12.22 10.81
N VAL A 19 -17.58 11.38 10.09
CA VAL A 19 -17.48 9.93 10.17
C VAL A 19 -16.80 9.41 8.91
N PHE A 20 -15.74 8.62 9.10
CA PHE A 20 -15.00 7.95 8.03
C PHE A 20 -15.43 6.49 7.95
N LYS A 21 -15.93 6.07 6.80
CA LYS A 21 -16.39 4.70 6.57
C LYS A 21 -15.36 3.90 5.76
N THR A 22 -15.31 2.61 6.03
CA THR A 22 -14.45 1.66 5.32
C THR A 22 -15.29 0.76 4.41
N PRO A 23 -14.68 0.12 3.38
CA PRO A 23 -15.39 -0.80 2.48
C PRO A 23 -16.03 -2.00 3.18
N ASP A 24 -15.48 -2.44 4.32
CA ASP A 24 -15.99 -3.53 5.15
C ASP A 24 -17.01 -3.08 6.21
N GLY A 25 -17.43 -1.80 6.17
CA GLY A 25 -18.53 -1.28 7.00
C GLY A 25 -18.12 -0.73 8.36
N LYS A 26 -16.82 -0.62 8.66
CA LYS A 26 -16.37 0.03 9.90
C LYS A 26 -16.46 1.54 9.81
N GLU A 27 -16.70 2.17 10.94
CA GLU A 27 -16.79 3.62 11.07
C GLU A 27 -15.75 4.14 12.07
N PHE A 28 -15.10 5.24 11.69
CA PHE A 28 -14.10 5.92 12.52
C PHE A 28 -14.44 7.41 12.64
N THR A 29 -14.20 7.96 13.81
CA THR A 29 -14.34 9.39 14.06
C THR A 29 -13.01 10.14 13.97
N VAL A 30 -11.89 9.42 14.07
CA VAL A 30 -10.53 9.94 13.96
C VAL A 30 -9.94 9.56 12.61
N ARG A 31 -9.55 10.55 11.82
CA ARG A 31 -9.03 10.34 10.46
C ARG A 31 -7.76 9.49 10.43
N THR A 32 -6.86 9.65 11.39
CA THR A 32 -5.61 8.89 11.46
C THR A 32 -5.88 7.41 11.72
N GLU A 33 -6.80 7.08 12.63
CA GLU A 33 -7.18 5.69 12.90
C GLU A 33 -7.83 5.03 11.69
N TRP A 34 -8.71 5.74 11.00
CA TRP A 34 -9.30 5.28 9.75
C TRP A 34 -8.24 4.99 8.68
N ARG A 35 -7.31 5.92 8.48
CA ARG A 35 -6.23 5.76 7.50
C ARG A 35 -5.34 4.57 7.84
N ASP A 36 -4.95 4.41 9.11
CA ASP A 36 -4.09 3.31 9.54
C ASP A 36 -4.80 1.96 9.36
N TYR A 37 -6.08 1.90 9.63
CA TYR A 37 -6.88 0.71 9.37
C TYR A 37 -6.98 0.39 7.87
N MET A 38 -7.23 1.40 7.03
CA MET A 38 -7.29 1.24 5.58
C MET A 38 -5.96 0.73 5.01
N MET A 39 -4.85 1.32 5.44
CA MET A 39 -3.51 0.89 5.02
C MET A 39 -3.23 -0.57 5.44
N ALA A 40 -3.51 -0.93 6.67
CA ALA A 40 -3.25 -2.27 7.18
C ALA A 40 -4.13 -3.34 6.54
N THR A 41 -5.36 -3.02 6.19
CA THR A 41 -6.37 -3.99 5.73
C THR A 41 -6.45 -4.09 4.21
N PHE A 42 -6.48 -2.95 3.51
CA PHE A 42 -6.76 -2.89 2.07
C PHE A 42 -5.55 -2.54 1.21
N PHE A 43 -4.58 -1.84 1.77
CA PHE A 43 -3.42 -1.33 1.02
C PHE A 43 -2.10 -1.95 1.47
N SER A 44 -2.15 -3.18 1.97
CA SER A 44 -0.95 -3.93 2.30
C SER A 44 -1.14 -5.44 2.25
N TYR A 45 -0.01 -6.15 2.08
CA TYR A 45 0.15 -7.54 2.48
C TYR A 45 1.13 -7.58 3.66
N ARG A 46 0.66 -7.96 4.83
CA ARG A 46 1.49 -8.05 6.03
C ARG A 46 1.37 -9.42 6.68
N ASN A 47 2.51 -9.98 7.08
CA ASN A 47 2.57 -11.27 7.79
C ASN A 47 1.88 -12.41 7.02
N LYS A 48 1.95 -12.41 5.69
CA LYS A 48 1.44 -13.50 4.87
C LYS A 48 2.50 -14.58 4.76
N LYS A 49 2.19 -15.76 5.28
CA LYS A 49 3.14 -16.86 5.35
C LYS A 49 2.52 -18.15 4.87
N ASP A 50 3.29 -18.90 4.06
CA ASP A 50 2.91 -20.23 3.59
C ASP A 50 1.52 -20.28 2.91
N GLU A 51 1.18 -19.22 2.18
CA GLU A 51 -0.08 -19.13 1.45
C GLU A 51 -0.08 -20.15 0.29
N ALA A 52 -1.03 -21.08 0.31
CA ALA A 52 -1.12 -22.14 -0.70
C ALA A 52 -1.47 -21.62 -2.09
N GLU A 53 -2.28 -20.55 -2.15
CA GLU A 53 -2.71 -19.91 -3.38
C GLU A 53 -2.16 -18.48 -3.48
N PRO A 54 -1.94 -17.95 -4.68
CA PRO A 54 -1.54 -16.56 -4.85
C PRO A 54 -2.56 -15.60 -4.25
N LEU A 55 -2.07 -14.62 -3.50
CA LEU A 55 -2.89 -13.49 -3.03
C LEU A 55 -2.91 -12.41 -4.11
N ILE A 56 -4.09 -12.04 -4.57
CA ILE A 56 -4.25 -11.13 -5.70
C ILE A 56 -5.06 -9.90 -5.31
N ARG A 57 -4.49 -8.71 -5.56
CA ARG A 57 -5.23 -7.45 -5.60
C ARG A 57 -5.64 -7.16 -7.04
N LEU A 58 -6.94 -7.19 -7.29
CA LEU A 58 -7.50 -6.95 -8.62
C LEU A 58 -7.45 -5.47 -9.02
N PRO A 59 -7.56 -5.15 -10.32
CA PRO A 59 -7.72 -3.78 -10.77
C PRO A 59 -8.90 -3.08 -10.08
N GLY A 60 -8.69 -1.81 -9.69
CA GLY A 60 -9.67 -1.02 -8.96
C GLY A 60 -9.63 -1.17 -7.43
N SER A 61 -8.77 -2.05 -6.89
CA SER A 61 -8.66 -2.26 -5.43
C SER A 61 -7.72 -1.29 -4.74
N ILE A 62 -6.81 -0.64 -5.46
CA ILE A 62 -5.79 0.27 -4.91
C ILE A 62 -6.00 1.70 -5.42
N GLU A 63 -6.30 1.87 -6.70
CA GLU A 63 -6.63 3.16 -7.33
C GLU A 63 -5.58 4.24 -7.08
N GLY A 64 -4.31 3.92 -7.29
CA GLY A 64 -3.21 4.87 -7.17
C GLY A 64 -2.80 5.21 -5.74
N GLN A 65 -3.22 4.44 -4.74
CA GLN A 65 -2.73 4.62 -3.37
C GLN A 65 -1.34 4.00 -3.19
N MET A 66 -0.69 4.34 -2.09
CA MET A 66 0.51 3.65 -1.66
C MET A 66 0.19 2.21 -1.26
N TYR A 67 1.13 1.30 -1.47
CA TYR A 67 0.97 -0.10 -1.13
C TYR A 67 2.20 -0.64 -0.39
N ASP A 68 1.98 -1.37 0.70
CA ASP A 68 3.03 -1.95 1.51
C ASP A 68 2.98 -3.48 1.48
N ILE A 69 4.15 -4.11 1.36
CA ILE A 69 4.33 -5.55 1.52
C ILE A 69 5.43 -5.76 2.55
N CYS A 70 5.12 -6.39 3.67
CA CYS A 70 6.11 -6.62 4.71
C CYS A 70 5.91 -7.93 5.49
N ASP A 71 7.01 -8.47 5.97
CA ASP A 71 7.04 -9.69 6.79
C ASP A 71 6.31 -10.88 6.15
N CYS A 72 6.48 -11.08 4.84
CA CYS A 72 5.86 -12.17 4.09
C CYS A 72 6.88 -13.27 3.78
N GLU A 73 6.43 -14.52 3.83
CA GLU A 73 7.27 -15.69 3.55
C GLU A 73 6.53 -16.73 2.71
N ASN A 74 7.27 -17.44 1.85
CA ASN A 74 6.79 -18.61 1.11
C ASN A 74 5.45 -18.37 0.39
N SER A 75 5.26 -17.21 -0.19
CA SER A 75 3.97 -16.81 -0.75
C SER A 75 4.14 -16.12 -2.10
N THR A 76 3.10 -16.20 -2.92
CA THR A 76 3.00 -15.44 -4.17
C THR A 76 2.02 -14.28 -3.97
N LEU A 77 2.52 -13.07 -4.15
CA LEU A 77 1.80 -11.84 -3.89
C LEU A 77 1.66 -11.04 -5.19
N VAL A 78 0.44 -10.73 -5.57
CA VAL A 78 0.13 -10.09 -6.85
C VAL A 78 -0.66 -8.82 -6.62
N VAL A 79 -0.16 -7.72 -7.16
CA VAL A 79 -0.84 -6.42 -7.18
C VAL A 79 -1.09 -6.06 -8.63
N MET A 80 -2.34 -6.20 -9.08
CA MET A 80 -2.74 -5.99 -10.47
C MET A 80 -3.36 -4.62 -10.74
N ASP A 81 -3.27 -3.72 -9.78
CA ASP A 81 -3.75 -2.36 -9.92
C ASP A 81 -2.58 -1.36 -9.90
N HIS A 82 -2.82 -0.15 -10.39
CA HIS A 82 -1.82 0.90 -10.31
C HIS A 82 -1.67 1.42 -8.89
N SER A 83 -0.46 1.78 -8.54
CA SER A 83 -0.08 2.34 -7.24
C SER A 83 0.77 3.59 -7.43
N GLU A 84 0.76 4.48 -6.45
CA GLU A 84 1.64 5.65 -6.45
C GLU A 84 3.06 5.27 -6.04
N GLN A 85 3.19 4.54 -4.97
CA GLN A 85 4.45 4.09 -4.41
C GLN A 85 4.28 2.73 -3.75
N VAL A 86 5.29 1.88 -3.86
CA VAL A 86 5.29 0.56 -3.21
C VAL A 86 6.53 0.42 -2.32
N GLN A 87 6.33 -0.08 -1.12
CA GLN A 87 7.40 -0.49 -0.23
C GLN A 87 7.32 -1.99 0.02
N ILE A 88 8.45 -2.68 -0.11
CA ILE A 88 8.56 -4.11 0.13
C ILE A 88 9.70 -4.32 1.12
N ASP A 89 9.40 -4.89 2.27
CA ASP A 89 10.34 -5.04 3.36
C ASP A 89 10.24 -6.43 4.02
N LYS A 90 11.38 -7.01 4.36
CA LYS A 90 11.46 -8.26 5.13
C LYS A 90 10.64 -9.41 4.52
N CYS A 91 10.79 -9.65 3.24
CA CYS A 91 10.17 -10.77 2.55
C CYS A 91 11.20 -11.86 2.25
N LYS A 92 10.77 -13.12 2.37
CA LYS A 92 11.62 -14.28 2.14
C LYS A 92 10.89 -15.35 1.34
N ASN A 93 11.58 -15.93 0.35
CA ASN A 93 11.03 -16.97 -0.51
C ASN A 93 9.69 -16.60 -1.17
N CYS A 94 9.53 -15.34 -1.57
CA CYS A 94 8.30 -14.84 -2.17
C CYS A 94 8.45 -14.60 -3.67
N ARG A 95 7.34 -14.72 -4.39
CA ARG A 95 7.16 -14.18 -5.73
C ARG A 95 6.24 -12.98 -5.64
N ILE A 96 6.71 -11.84 -6.11
CA ILE A 96 5.99 -10.58 -5.96
C ILE A 96 5.84 -9.92 -7.33
N PHE A 97 4.60 -9.70 -7.73
CA PHE A 97 4.24 -9.05 -8.97
C PHE A 97 3.55 -7.70 -8.68
N ILE A 98 4.13 -6.62 -9.18
CA ILE A 98 3.59 -5.26 -9.10
C ILE A 98 3.34 -4.76 -10.54
N ALA A 99 2.10 -4.58 -10.92
CA ALA A 99 1.71 -4.27 -12.30
C ALA A 99 2.23 -2.90 -12.78
N ALA A 100 1.90 -1.84 -12.06
CA ALA A 100 2.35 -0.49 -12.40
C ALA A 100 2.47 0.37 -11.15
N CYS A 101 3.63 1.02 -11.01
CA CYS A 101 3.88 1.99 -9.96
C CYS A 101 4.26 3.32 -10.59
N ALA A 102 3.49 4.37 -10.31
CA ALA A 102 3.68 5.67 -10.94
C ALA A 102 4.98 6.36 -10.50
N SER A 103 5.44 6.09 -9.29
CA SER A 103 6.64 6.69 -8.72
C SER A 103 7.70 5.63 -8.42
N SER A 104 7.95 5.34 -7.18
CA SER A 104 9.08 4.52 -6.75
C SER A 104 8.64 3.20 -6.13
N ILE A 105 9.40 2.14 -6.42
CA ILE A 105 9.37 0.90 -5.66
C ILE A 105 10.64 0.83 -4.81
N PHE A 106 10.49 0.64 -3.52
CA PHE A 106 11.56 0.48 -2.58
C PHE A 106 11.54 -0.93 -1.98
N ILE A 107 12.59 -1.72 -2.26
CA ILE A 107 12.71 -3.11 -1.81
C ILE A 107 13.92 -3.21 -0.89
N ARG A 108 13.69 -3.71 0.32
CA ARG A 108 14.76 -3.85 1.32
C ARG A 108 14.59 -5.09 2.19
N ASN A 109 15.72 -5.58 2.73
CA ASN A 109 15.76 -6.70 3.65
C ASN A 109 15.03 -7.95 3.11
N CYS A 110 15.20 -8.26 1.83
CA CYS A 110 14.57 -9.40 1.18
C CYS A 110 15.60 -10.46 0.80
N GLU A 111 15.20 -11.72 0.87
CA GLU A 111 16.04 -12.86 0.55
C GLU A 111 15.28 -13.89 -0.28
N ASN A 112 15.93 -14.43 -1.31
CA ASN A 112 15.40 -15.47 -2.17
C ASN A 112 14.01 -15.18 -2.73
N CYS A 113 13.84 -13.98 -3.24
CA CYS A 113 12.59 -13.51 -3.83
C CYS A 113 12.73 -13.33 -5.34
N THR A 114 11.60 -13.39 -6.03
CA THR A 114 11.50 -13.03 -7.44
C THR A 114 10.51 -11.88 -7.58
N PHE A 115 10.96 -10.80 -8.22
CA PHE A 115 10.18 -9.58 -8.39
C PHE A 115 9.88 -9.33 -9.87
N TYR A 116 8.62 -9.05 -10.17
CA TYR A 116 8.15 -8.57 -11.47
C TYR A 116 7.55 -7.19 -11.26
N THR A 117 8.21 -6.15 -11.75
CA THR A 117 7.81 -4.78 -11.44
C THR A 117 7.90 -3.85 -12.64
N SER A 118 7.02 -2.87 -12.68
CA SER A 118 7.08 -1.74 -13.59
C SER A 118 6.95 -0.45 -12.80
N CYS A 119 7.95 0.43 -12.87
CA CYS A 119 7.99 1.65 -12.06
C CYS A 119 8.81 2.76 -12.73
N ARG A 120 8.70 3.95 -12.19
CA ARG A 120 9.55 5.06 -12.59
C ARG A 120 10.95 4.90 -12.02
N GLN A 121 11.10 4.52 -10.76
CA GLN A 121 12.37 4.34 -10.09
C GLN A 121 12.34 3.11 -9.19
N LEU A 122 13.40 2.30 -9.24
CA LEU A 122 13.59 1.17 -8.34
C LEU A 122 14.78 1.42 -7.42
N ARG A 123 14.59 1.19 -6.13
CA ARG A 123 15.64 1.22 -5.11
C ARG A 123 15.69 -0.09 -4.37
N LEU A 124 16.89 -0.65 -4.27
CA LEU A 124 17.15 -1.91 -3.58
C LEU A 124 18.13 -1.66 -2.43
N ARG A 125 17.86 -2.25 -1.28
CA ARG A 125 18.76 -2.21 -0.14
C ARG A 125 18.74 -3.53 0.62
N ASP A 126 19.91 -4.09 0.88
CA ASP A 126 20.04 -5.36 1.62
C ASP A 126 19.15 -6.48 1.03
N VAL A 127 19.24 -6.69 -0.28
CA VAL A 127 18.49 -7.73 -1.00
C VAL A 127 19.47 -8.78 -1.51
N THR A 128 19.25 -10.05 -1.15
CA THR A 128 20.13 -11.16 -1.49
C THR A 128 19.41 -12.29 -2.22
N ASP A 129 20.14 -13.05 -3.01
CA ASP A 129 19.67 -14.25 -3.69
C ASP A 129 18.34 -14.09 -4.46
N SER A 130 18.14 -12.90 -5.03
CA SER A 130 16.87 -12.51 -5.63
C SER A 130 17.00 -12.21 -7.12
N THR A 131 15.91 -12.43 -7.85
CA THR A 131 15.81 -12.21 -9.29
C THR A 131 14.80 -11.12 -9.58
N PHE A 132 15.16 -10.22 -10.52
CA PHE A 132 14.34 -9.07 -10.88
C PHE A 132 14.02 -9.08 -12.37
N TYR A 133 12.73 -9.01 -12.67
CA TYR A 133 12.19 -8.73 -14.01
C TYR A 133 11.56 -7.35 -13.96
N ILE A 134 12.28 -6.35 -14.43
CA ILE A 134 11.90 -4.95 -14.21
C ILE A 134 11.79 -4.16 -15.50
N TYR A 135 10.84 -3.25 -15.52
CA TYR A 135 10.83 -2.10 -16.38
C TYR A 135 10.95 -0.84 -15.52
N SER A 136 12.04 -0.10 -15.65
CA SER A 136 12.26 1.15 -14.91
C SER A 136 12.57 2.29 -15.87
N MET A 137 11.96 3.44 -15.65
CA MET A 137 12.22 4.64 -16.47
C MET A 137 13.51 5.35 -16.09
N ALA A 138 14.05 5.10 -14.90
CA ALA A 138 15.29 5.65 -14.41
C ALA A 138 16.27 4.53 -14.03
N GLU A 139 17.49 4.91 -13.70
CA GLU A 139 18.51 3.98 -13.20
C GLU A 139 18.07 3.30 -11.91
N VAL A 140 18.44 2.03 -11.77
CA VAL A 140 18.19 1.27 -10.55
C VAL A 140 19.26 1.61 -9.53
N HIS A 141 18.85 2.00 -8.34
CA HIS A 141 19.75 2.25 -7.21
C HIS A 141 19.86 1.02 -6.32
N ILE A 142 21.10 0.53 -6.14
CA ILE A 142 21.39 -0.64 -5.31
C ILE A 142 22.30 -0.21 -4.17
N GLU A 143 21.87 -0.47 -2.95
CA GLU A 143 22.64 -0.25 -1.74
C GLU A 143 22.87 -1.57 -1.01
N PHE A 144 24.07 -1.74 -0.50
CA PHE A 144 24.47 -2.92 0.27
C PHE A 144 24.65 -2.57 1.75
#